data_bf25c9ec09372fc5de5d475d0de5faf2
#
_entry.id   bf25c9ec09372fc5de5d475d0de5faf2
#
_cell.length_a   1.000
_cell.length_b   1.000
_cell.length_c   1.000
_cell.angle_alpha   90.00
_cell.angle_beta   90.00
_cell.angle_gamma   90.00
#
_symmetry.space_group_name_H-M   'P 1'
#
loop_
_entity.id
_entity.type
_entity.pdbx_description
1 polymer ?
#
loop_
_entity_poly.entity_id
_entity_poly.type
_entity_poly.pdbx_seq_one_letter_code
_entity_poly.pdbx_strand_id
1 'polypeptide(L)'
;KEYIRAGDIFQVVLSQRFEKAFSKTPLDLYRALRTVNPSPYMFLLESEGFSIVGASPEVHVRLTGDKVEIRPIAGTRPRGKTEAEDLALEEELLADEKEKAEHLMLIDLARNDIGRVCQYGSVNVPDYMIIERYSHVMHIVSQVEGVIASDRNAFDLMRATFPAGTVSGAPKIRAMQIIAEGEPDQREFYAG
;
A
#
# COMPACT_ATOMS: atom_id res chain seq x y z
N LYS A 1 13.86 11.58 -12.47
CA LYS A 1 13.54 11.29 -13.90
C LYS A 1 14.68 10.59 -14.63
N GLU A 2 15.95 10.83 -14.25
CA GLU A 2 17.11 10.18 -14.87
C GLU A 2 17.07 8.66 -14.69
N TYR A 3 16.83 8.17 -13.48
CA TYR A 3 16.69 6.74 -13.18
C TYR A 3 15.58 6.04 -13.98
N ILE A 4 14.44 6.74 -14.21
CA ILE A 4 13.36 6.21 -15.05
C ILE A 4 13.81 6.11 -16.51
N ARG A 5 14.51 7.14 -17.02
CA ARG A 5 15.04 7.15 -18.39
C ARG A 5 16.13 6.12 -18.62
N ALA A 6 16.92 5.84 -17.57
CA ALA A 6 17.95 4.81 -17.59
C ALA A 6 17.39 3.38 -17.50
N GLY A 7 16.10 3.23 -17.19
CA GLY A 7 15.45 1.93 -17.03
C GLY A 7 15.66 1.30 -15.64
N ASP A 8 16.15 2.06 -14.66
CA ASP A 8 16.43 1.57 -13.32
C ASP A 8 15.14 1.29 -12.53
N ILE A 9 14.14 2.14 -12.70
CA ILE A 9 12.85 2.09 -11.99
C ILE A 9 11.69 2.54 -12.88
N PHE A 10 10.49 2.10 -12.54
CA PHE A 10 9.23 2.62 -13.09
C PHE A 10 8.67 3.75 -12.22
N GLN A 11 8.74 3.56 -10.90
CA GLN A 11 8.23 4.50 -9.91
C GLN A 11 9.11 4.51 -8.66
N VAL A 12 9.21 5.68 -8.04
CA VAL A 12 9.74 5.86 -6.69
C VAL A 12 8.88 6.86 -5.93
N VAL A 13 8.56 6.55 -4.68
CA VAL A 13 7.75 7.39 -3.79
C VAL A 13 8.68 7.98 -2.74
N LEU A 14 8.95 9.28 -2.86
CA LEU A 14 9.75 10.01 -1.89
C LEU A 14 8.87 10.55 -0.77
N SER A 15 9.39 10.58 0.44
CA SER A 15 8.72 11.11 1.63
C SER A 15 9.43 12.35 2.16
N GLN A 16 8.73 13.06 3.07
CA GLN A 16 9.28 14.19 3.80
C GLN A 16 8.86 14.09 5.27
N ARG A 17 9.83 14.24 6.16
CA ARG A 17 9.60 14.28 7.60
C ARG A 17 9.20 15.69 8.03
N PHE A 18 8.14 15.78 8.85
CA PHE A 18 7.71 17.00 9.51
C PHE A 18 7.81 16.82 11.01
N GLU A 19 8.32 17.84 11.71
CA GLU A 19 8.46 17.85 13.16
C GLU A 19 7.67 19.00 13.77
N LYS A 20 7.00 18.72 14.89
CA LYS A 20 6.27 19.73 15.65
C LYS A 20 6.29 19.37 17.13
N ALA A 21 6.58 20.37 17.99
CA ALA A 21 6.43 20.20 19.44
C ALA A 21 4.99 19.85 19.81
N PHE A 22 4.82 18.83 20.65
CA PHE A 22 3.53 18.32 21.07
C PHE A 22 3.50 18.13 22.59
N SER A 23 2.56 18.77 23.29
CA SER A 23 2.50 18.82 24.74
C SER A 23 1.40 17.94 25.37
N LYS A 24 0.67 17.19 24.54
CA LYS A 24 -0.40 16.30 25.00
C LYS A 24 0.09 14.85 24.97
N THR A 25 -0.74 13.94 25.49
CA THR A 25 -0.40 12.51 25.49
C THR A 25 -0.60 11.88 24.12
N PRO A 26 0.10 10.76 23.79
CA PRO A 26 -0.14 10.00 22.57
C PRO A 26 -1.60 9.56 22.42
N LEU A 27 -2.26 9.23 23.54
CA LEU A 27 -3.68 8.87 23.54
C LEU A 27 -4.59 10.05 23.14
N ASP A 28 -4.26 11.28 23.54
CA ASP A 28 -5.02 12.46 23.12
C ASP A 28 -4.89 12.67 21.61
N LEU A 29 -3.68 12.47 21.05
CA LEU A 29 -3.47 12.51 19.61
C LEU A 29 -4.28 11.43 18.88
N TYR A 30 -4.24 10.20 19.39
CA TYR A 30 -5.02 9.09 18.82
C TYR A 30 -6.52 9.38 18.80
N ARG A 31 -7.06 9.91 19.91
CA ARG A 31 -8.48 10.29 20.01
C ARG A 31 -8.86 11.40 19.02
N ALA A 32 -8.01 12.41 18.89
CA ALA A 32 -8.20 13.47 17.91
C ALA A 32 -8.18 12.93 16.47
N LEU A 33 -7.21 12.06 16.17
CA LEU A 33 -7.08 11.43 14.86
C LEU A 33 -8.32 10.60 14.49
N ARG A 34 -8.88 9.84 15.44
CA ARG A 34 -10.14 9.09 15.23
C ARG A 34 -11.33 9.97 14.84
N THR A 35 -11.34 11.21 15.30
CA THR A 35 -12.43 12.14 15.02
C THR A 35 -12.23 12.83 13.66
N VAL A 36 -10.99 13.22 13.36
CA VAL A 36 -10.65 14.00 12.17
C VAL A 36 -10.50 13.13 10.94
N ASN A 37 -9.87 11.96 11.10
CA ASN A 37 -9.56 11.05 9.99
C ASN A 37 -9.77 9.58 10.42
N PRO A 38 -11.03 9.15 10.60
CA PRO A 38 -11.32 7.76 10.91
C PRO A 38 -10.88 6.85 9.76
N SER A 39 -10.18 5.79 10.09
CA SER A 39 -9.66 4.79 9.15
C SER A 39 -9.99 3.37 9.62
N PRO A 40 -10.10 2.38 8.70
CA PRO A 40 -10.31 0.98 9.08
C PRO A 40 -9.22 0.42 10.00
N TYR A 41 -7.99 0.90 9.85
CA TYR A 41 -6.82 0.41 10.60
C TYR A 41 -6.21 1.56 11.39
N MET A 42 -6.71 1.75 12.61
CA MET A 42 -6.17 2.75 13.54
C MET A 42 -5.42 2.06 14.66
N PHE A 43 -4.26 2.60 15.03
CA PHE A 43 -3.41 2.03 16.06
C PHE A 43 -2.73 3.08 16.93
N LEU A 44 -2.49 2.70 18.18
CA LEU A 44 -1.62 3.37 19.14
C LEU A 44 -0.70 2.29 19.72
N LEU A 45 0.58 2.38 19.42
CA LEU A 45 1.62 1.51 19.97
C LEU A 45 2.49 2.34 20.90
N GLU A 46 2.57 1.94 22.17
CA GLU A 46 3.39 2.59 23.17
C GLU A 46 4.60 1.72 23.50
N SER A 47 5.78 2.32 23.45
CA SER A 47 7.04 1.69 23.76
C SER A 47 7.84 2.57 24.70
N GLU A 48 8.95 2.05 25.22
CA GLU A 48 9.85 2.85 26.04
C GLU A 48 10.47 3.98 25.22
N GLY A 49 10.17 5.23 25.61
CA GLY A 49 10.73 6.44 25.00
C GLY A 49 10.03 6.98 23.76
N PHE A 50 9.08 6.24 23.16
CA PHE A 50 8.32 6.73 22.02
C PHE A 50 6.95 6.07 21.90
N SER A 51 6.07 6.70 21.12
CA SER A 51 4.77 6.10 20.75
C SER A 51 4.49 6.31 19.26
N ILE A 52 3.87 5.32 18.65
CA ILE A 52 3.44 5.39 17.24
C ILE A 52 1.91 5.49 17.21
N VAL A 53 1.40 6.54 16.58
CA VAL A 53 -0.02 6.76 16.36
C VAL A 53 -0.27 6.79 14.87
N GLY A 54 -1.20 5.96 14.39
CA GLY A 54 -1.48 5.88 12.96
C GLY A 54 -2.94 5.63 12.61
N ALA A 55 -3.27 6.01 11.38
CA ALA A 55 -4.55 5.74 10.73
C ALA A 55 -4.25 5.33 9.28
N SER A 56 -4.45 4.05 8.96
CA SER A 56 -4.22 3.52 7.62
C SER A 56 -5.54 3.15 6.94
N PRO A 57 -5.77 3.59 5.69
CA PRO A 57 -6.95 3.18 4.93
C PRO A 57 -6.77 1.80 4.28
N GLU A 58 -5.55 1.30 4.16
CA GLU A 58 -5.17 0.14 3.34
C GLU A 58 -4.48 -0.93 4.18
N VAL A 59 -4.75 -2.19 3.84
CA VAL A 59 -4.05 -3.35 4.39
C VAL A 59 -2.72 -3.51 3.66
N HIS A 60 -1.61 -3.57 4.39
CA HIS A 60 -0.32 -3.91 3.82
C HIS A 60 -0.30 -5.36 3.32
N VAL A 61 -0.54 -6.32 4.23
CA VAL A 61 -0.63 -7.74 3.94
C VAL A 61 -1.47 -8.43 5.02
N ARG A 62 -2.17 -9.49 4.65
CA ARG A 62 -2.96 -10.31 5.58
C ARG A 62 -2.51 -11.77 5.48
N LEU A 63 -2.38 -12.42 6.65
CA LEU A 63 -2.20 -13.85 6.77
C LEU A 63 -3.36 -14.42 7.61
N THR A 64 -4.13 -15.34 7.03
CA THR A 64 -5.23 -16.02 7.71
C THR A 64 -5.07 -17.53 7.53
N GLY A 65 -4.69 -18.22 8.60
CA GLY A 65 -4.22 -19.59 8.48
C GLY A 65 -2.96 -19.67 7.64
N ASP A 66 -3.03 -20.31 6.49
CA ASP A 66 -1.95 -20.40 5.49
C ASP A 66 -2.16 -19.47 4.28
N LYS A 67 -3.32 -18.80 4.19
CA LYS A 67 -3.66 -17.89 3.10
C LYS A 67 -3.03 -16.52 3.30
N VAL A 68 -2.21 -16.09 2.33
CA VAL A 68 -1.62 -14.76 2.24
C VAL A 68 -2.44 -13.93 1.23
N GLU A 69 -2.70 -12.67 1.58
CA GLU A 69 -3.47 -11.74 0.74
C GLU A 69 -2.83 -10.35 0.74
N ILE A 70 -2.69 -9.77 -0.46
CA ILE A 70 -2.42 -8.34 -0.66
C ILE A 70 -3.50 -7.81 -1.59
N ARG A 71 -3.96 -6.60 -1.31
CA ARG A 71 -5.02 -5.95 -2.09
C ARG A 71 -4.52 -4.64 -2.70
N PRO A 72 -3.86 -4.66 -3.86
CA PRO A 72 -3.48 -3.45 -4.57
C PRO A 72 -4.71 -2.59 -4.91
N ILE A 73 -4.61 -1.31 -4.59
CA ILE A 73 -5.62 -0.29 -4.88
C ILE A 73 -4.92 0.83 -5.63
N ALA A 74 -5.40 1.16 -6.85
CA ALA A 74 -4.90 2.28 -7.62
C ALA A 74 -6.01 2.83 -8.53
N GLY A 75 -5.82 4.05 -9.01
CA GLY A 75 -6.83 4.73 -9.79
C GLY A 75 -8.00 5.19 -8.92
N THR A 76 -8.44 6.41 -9.13
CA THR A 76 -9.53 6.99 -8.32
C THR A 76 -10.41 7.86 -9.19
N ARG A 77 -11.73 7.70 -9.03
CA ARG A 77 -12.74 8.64 -9.52
C ARG A 77 -13.72 8.96 -8.39
N PRO A 78 -14.28 10.18 -8.38
CA PRO A 78 -15.38 10.50 -7.47
C PRO A 78 -16.61 9.67 -7.80
N ARG A 79 -17.55 9.56 -6.86
CA ARG A 79 -18.86 8.97 -7.11
C ARG A 79 -19.70 9.89 -7.97
N GLY A 80 -20.42 9.33 -8.91
CA GLY A 80 -21.43 10.03 -9.70
C GLY A 80 -22.61 10.49 -8.83
N LYS A 81 -23.29 11.56 -9.24
CA LYS A 81 -24.52 12.02 -8.58
C LYS A 81 -25.73 11.20 -8.94
N THR A 82 -25.67 10.50 -10.06
CA THR A 82 -26.68 9.54 -10.56
C THR A 82 -25.99 8.24 -10.90
N GLU A 83 -26.77 7.15 -11.01
CA GLU A 83 -26.26 5.86 -11.42
C GLU A 83 -25.61 5.89 -12.82
N ALA A 84 -26.19 6.63 -13.74
CA ALA A 84 -25.63 6.80 -15.09
C ALA A 84 -24.28 7.52 -15.08
N GLU A 85 -24.12 8.57 -14.26
CA GLU A 85 -22.83 9.25 -14.07
C GLU A 85 -21.82 8.33 -13.41
N ASP A 86 -22.23 7.52 -12.42
CA ASP A 86 -21.36 6.60 -11.71
C ASP A 86 -20.81 5.52 -12.65
N LEU A 87 -21.66 4.97 -13.54
CA LEU A 87 -21.24 4.02 -14.58
C LEU A 87 -20.30 4.65 -15.62
N ALA A 88 -20.57 5.89 -16.04
CA ALA A 88 -19.69 6.59 -16.98
C ALA A 88 -18.30 6.85 -16.38
N LEU A 89 -18.21 7.20 -15.10
CA LEU A 89 -16.94 7.39 -14.38
C LEU A 89 -16.19 6.05 -14.20
N GLU A 90 -16.88 4.95 -14.01
CA GLU A 90 -16.28 3.61 -14.01
C GLU A 90 -15.69 3.25 -15.36
N GLU A 91 -16.45 3.43 -16.44
CA GLU A 91 -15.96 3.18 -17.80
C GLU A 91 -14.74 4.05 -18.14
N GLU A 92 -14.78 5.34 -17.77
CA GLU A 92 -13.64 6.25 -17.92
C GLU A 92 -12.41 5.75 -17.17
N LEU A 93 -12.57 5.34 -15.90
CA LEU A 93 -11.48 4.84 -15.07
C LEU A 93 -10.86 3.57 -15.65
N LEU A 94 -11.69 2.61 -16.11
CA LEU A 94 -11.23 1.37 -16.73
C LEU A 94 -10.64 1.58 -18.13
N ALA A 95 -10.96 2.70 -18.80
CA ALA A 95 -10.36 3.07 -20.08
C ALA A 95 -9.02 3.81 -19.93
N ASP A 96 -8.71 4.34 -18.75
CA ASP A 96 -7.49 5.11 -18.50
C ASP A 96 -6.24 4.21 -18.49
N GLU A 97 -5.47 4.28 -19.58
CA GLU A 97 -4.26 3.46 -19.78
C GLU A 97 -3.19 3.72 -18.71
N LYS A 98 -3.09 4.96 -18.21
CA LYS A 98 -2.11 5.30 -17.15
C LYS A 98 -2.48 4.63 -15.83
N GLU A 99 -3.75 4.75 -15.42
CA GLU A 99 -4.25 4.14 -14.18
C GLU A 99 -4.13 2.61 -14.22
N LYS A 100 -4.45 2.00 -15.37
CA LYS A 100 -4.27 0.54 -15.57
C LYS A 100 -2.80 0.13 -15.51
N ALA A 101 -1.90 0.88 -16.12
CA ALA A 101 -0.47 0.58 -16.09
C ALA A 101 0.11 0.68 -14.68
N GLU A 102 -0.29 1.70 -13.91
CA GLU A 102 0.09 1.85 -12.51
C GLU A 102 -0.46 0.70 -11.66
N HIS A 103 -1.73 0.35 -11.84
CA HIS A 103 -2.36 -0.75 -11.14
C HIS A 103 -1.70 -2.11 -11.44
N LEU A 104 -1.39 -2.38 -12.70
CA LEU A 104 -0.67 -3.60 -13.12
C LEU A 104 0.71 -3.69 -12.47
N MET A 105 1.42 -2.58 -12.39
CA MET A 105 2.72 -2.51 -11.70
C MET A 105 2.58 -2.88 -10.21
N LEU A 106 1.53 -2.42 -9.53
CA LEU A 106 1.27 -2.77 -8.13
C LEU A 106 0.88 -4.24 -7.94
N ILE A 107 0.12 -4.82 -8.87
CA ILE A 107 -0.19 -6.25 -8.89
C ILE A 107 1.10 -7.07 -9.00
N ASP A 108 1.96 -6.73 -9.96
CA ASP A 108 3.22 -7.45 -10.17
C ASP A 108 4.16 -7.31 -8.97
N LEU A 109 4.19 -6.14 -8.33
CA LEU A 109 4.93 -5.92 -7.10
C LEU A 109 4.41 -6.81 -5.96
N ALA A 110 3.09 -6.87 -5.77
CA ALA A 110 2.47 -7.73 -4.76
C ALA A 110 2.74 -9.22 -5.02
N ARG A 111 2.65 -9.67 -6.28
CA ARG A 111 3.00 -11.04 -6.67
C ARG A 111 4.46 -11.38 -6.37
N ASN A 112 5.38 -10.46 -6.66
CA ASN A 112 6.80 -10.61 -6.34
C ASN A 112 7.04 -10.70 -4.83
N ASP A 113 6.37 -9.86 -4.05
CA ASP A 113 6.54 -9.80 -2.60
C ASP A 113 6.13 -11.11 -1.93
N ILE A 114 4.90 -11.58 -2.17
CA ILE A 114 4.43 -12.84 -1.56
C ILE A 114 5.07 -14.08 -2.20
N GLY A 115 5.48 -14.00 -3.45
CA GLY A 115 6.16 -15.11 -4.15
C GLY A 115 7.46 -15.55 -3.50
N ARG A 116 8.06 -14.71 -2.64
CA ARG A 116 9.28 -15.04 -1.87
C ARG A 116 9.02 -16.01 -0.73
N VAL A 117 7.80 -16.10 -0.24
CA VAL A 117 7.42 -16.84 0.96
C VAL A 117 6.24 -17.77 0.76
N CYS A 118 5.54 -17.70 -0.36
CA CYS A 118 4.46 -18.60 -0.71
C CYS A 118 4.98 -19.85 -1.43
N GLN A 119 4.21 -20.92 -1.39
CA GLN A 119 4.46 -22.14 -2.10
C GLN A 119 4.53 -21.87 -3.61
N TYR A 120 5.45 -22.52 -4.29
CA TYR A 120 5.60 -22.39 -5.74
C TYR A 120 4.29 -22.75 -6.46
N GLY A 121 3.85 -21.86 -7.37
CA GLY A 121 2.63 -22.04 -8.14
C GLY A 121 1.32 -21.70 -7.39
N SER A 122 1.38 -21.29 -6.11
CA SER A 122 0.17 -20.92 -5.35
C SER A 122 -0.26 -19.45 -5.52
N VAL A 123 0.65 -18.60 -6.02
CA VAL A 123 0.36 -17.17 -6.20
C VAL A 123 -0.55 -16.97 -7.41
N ASN A 124 -1.72 -16.38 -7.17
CA ASN A 124 -2.72 -16.11 -8.18
C ASN A 124 -3.39 -14.73 -7.96
N VAL A 125 -4.20 -14.30 -8.93
CA VAL A 125 -4.94 -13.03 -8.91
C VAL A 125 -6.40 -13.32 -9.22
N PRO A 126 -7.20 -13.77 -8.23
CA PRO A 126 -8.60 -14.16 -8.45
C PRO A 126 -9.49 -12.98 -8.87
N ASP A 127 -9.26 -11.80 -8.32
CA ASP A 127 -9.94 -10.56 -8.71
C ASP A 127 -8.92 -9.66 -9.41
N TYR A 128 -9.19 -9.31 -10.66
CA TYR A 128 -8.29 -8.52 -11.49
C TYR A 128 -8.99 -7.26 -12.01
N MET A 129 -8.50 -6.10 -11.59
CA MET A 129 -8.97 -4.78 -12.03
C MET A 129 -10.49 -4.59 -11.91
N ILE A 130 -11.07 -5.01 -10.77
CA ILE A 130 -12.47 -4.76 -10.46
C ILE A 130 -12.67 -3.35 -9.90
N ILE A 131 -13.87 -2.79 -10.08
CA ILE A 131 -14.22 -1.51 -9.47
C ILE A 131 -14.86 -1.73 -8.11
N GLU A 132 -14.26 -1.14 -7.09
CA GLU A 132 -14.88 -1.04 -5.76
C GLU A 132 -15.37 0.38 -5.50
N ARG A 133 -16.64 0.45 -5.07
CA ARG A 133 -17.31 1.71 -4.76
C ARG A 133 -17.33 1.96 -3.28
N TYR A 134 -16.77 3.08 -2.87
CA TYR A 134 -16.80 3.59 -1.50
C TYR A 134 -17.79 4.75 -1.40
N SER A 135 -17.94 5.34 -0.22
CA SER A 135 -18.92 6.40 0.02
C SER A 135 -18.73 7.64 -0.88
N HIS A 136 -17.48 8.00 -1.18
CA HIS A 136 -17.15 9.24 -1.91
C HIS A 136 -16.32 9.01 -3.17
N VAL A 137 -15.72 7.85 -3.32
CA VAL A 137 -14.84 7.53 -4.44
C VAL A 137 -15.05 6.09 -4.90
N MET A 138 -14.56 5.77 -6.10
CA MET A 138 -14.37 4.42 -6.60
C MET A 138 -12.91 4.21 -6.96
N HIS A 139 -12.42 2.97 -6.85
CA HIS A 139 -11.06 2.58 -7.15
C HIS A 139 -11.01 1.33 -8.02
N ILE A 140 -9.91 1.19 -8.78
CA ILE A 140 -9.52 -0.09 -9.34
C ILE A 140 -8.85 -0.91 -8.23
N VAL A 141 -9.34 -2.12 -8.02
CA VAL A 141 -8.85 -3.04 -6.98
C VAL A 141 -8.55 -4.40 -7.60
N SER A 142 -7.52 -5.04 -7.11
CA SER A 142 -7.22 -6.44 -7.42
C SER A 142 -6.93 -7.21 -6.14
N GLN A 143 -7.13 -8.53 -6.19
CA GLN A 143 -6.76 -9.44 -5.11
C GLN A 143 -5.56 -10.27 -5.56
N VAL A 144 -4.44 -10.19 -4.84
CA VAL A 144 -3.29 -11.08 -5.01
C VAL A 144 -3.22 -11.99 -3.82
N GLU A 145 -3.21 -13.30 -4.03
CA GLU A 145 -3.19 -14.27 -2.95
C GLU A 145 -2.24 -15.43 -3.21
N GLY A 146 -1.86 -16.11 -2.14
CA GLY A 146 -1.02 -17.30 -2.19
C GLY A 146 -1.12 -18.11 -0.91
N VAL A 147 -0.51 -19.27 -0.89
CA VAL A 147 -0.39 -20.14 0.29
C VAL A 147 1.02 -20.02 0.84
N ILE A 148 1.18 -19.63 2.11
CA ILE A 148 2.51 -19.51 2.73
C ILE A 148 3.21 -20.89 2.76
N ALA A 149 4.50 -20.92 2.50
CA ALA A 149 5.27 -22.16 2.56
C ALA A 149 5.34 -22.68 4.01
N SER A 150 5.35 -24.00 4.19
CA SER A 150 5.27 -24.65 5.51
C SER A 150 6.45 -24.35 6.44
N ASP A 151 7.58 -23.92 5.88
CA ASP A 151 8.79 -23.51 6.59
C ASP A 151 8.85 -22.00 6.88
N ARG A 152 7.79 -21.25 6.56
CA ARG A 152 7.67 -19.81 6.72
C ARG A 152 6.57 -19.44 7.71
N ASN A 153 6.70 -18.25 8.28
CA ASN A 153 5.77 -17.71 9.27
C ASN A 153 5.40 -16.23 8.98
N ALA A 154 4.55 -15.63 9.83
CA ALA A 154 4.10 -14.26 9.67
C ALA A 154 5.25 -13.22 9.66
N PHE A 155 6.35 -13.46 10.38
CA PHE A 155 7.50 -12.56 10.38
C PHE A 155 8.30 -12.66 9.08
N ASP A 156 8.38 -13.85 8.47
CA ASP A 156 8.98 -14.02 7.16
C ASP A 156 8.16 -13.33 6.09
N LEU A 157 6.81 -13.42 6.18
CA LEU A 157 5.90 -12.70 5.31
C LEU A 157 6.08 -11.19 5.43
N MET A 158 6.14 -10.67 6.67
CA MET A 158 6.36 -9.24 6.89
C MET A 158 7.68 -8.76 6.29
N ARG A 159 8.77 -9.50 6.49
CA ARG A 159 10.08 -9.19 5.89
C ARG A 159 10.08 -9.23 4.36
N ALA A 160 9.30 -10.11 3.75
CA ALA A 160 9.22 -10.24 2.30
C ALA A 160 8.42 -9.11 1.66
N THR A 161 7.39 -8.61 2.33
CA THR A 161 6.44 -7.63 1.78
C THR A 161 6.74 -6.18 2.17
N PHE A 162 7.41 -5.95 3.31
CA PHE A 162 7.76 -4.61 3.77
C PHE A 162 8.98 -4.04 3.02
N PRO A 163 8.97 -2.74 2.68
CA PRO A 163 7.87 -1.78 2.80
C PRO A 163 6.80 -1.99 1.72
N ALA A 164 5.60 -1.44 1.94
CA ALA A 164 4.53 -1.48 0.93
C ALA A 164 4.95 -0.78 -0.37
N GLY A 165 4.50 -1.30 -1.52
CA GLY A 165 4.83 -0.74 -2.83
C GLY A 165 4.36 0.69 -3.02
N THR A 166 3.19 1.01 -2.47
CA THR A 166 2.57 2.35 -2.50
C THR A 166 3.37 3.44 -1.80
N VAL A 167 4.35 3.07 -0.96
CA VAL A 167 5.24 4.02 -0.26
C VAL A 167 6.72 3.84 -0.61
N SER A 168 7.05 2.92 -1.49
CA SER A 168 8.44 2.66 -1.94
C SER A 168 8.61 2.85 -3.45
N GLY A 169 8.18 1.91 -4.26
CA GLY A 169 8.24 1.96 -5.71
C GLY A 169 8.54 0.62 -6.35
N ALA A 170 8.78 0.63 -7.66
CA ALA A 170 9.00 -0.56 -8.46
C ALA A 170 10.15 -0.35 -9.48
N PRO A 171 11.09 -1.30 -9.58
CA PRO A 171 11.34 -2.46 -8.71
C PRO A 171 11.72 -2.06 -7.28
N LYS A 172 11.17 -2.75 -6.27
CA LYS A 172 11.24 -2.37 -4.86
C LYS A 172 12.66 -2.09 -4.37
N ILE A 173 13.58 -3.01 -4.57
CA ILE A 173 14.96 -2.90 -4.03
C ILE A 173 15.68 -1.66 -4.62
N ARG A 174 15.54 -1.44 -5.94
CA ARG A 174 16.16 -0.28 -6.57
C ARG A 174 15.50 1.02 -6.14
N ALA A 175 14.18 1.05 -6.00
CA ALA A 175 13.46 2.20 -5.46
C ALA A 175 13.93 2.55 -4.04
N MET A 176 14.10 1.55 -3.16
CA MET A 176 14.61 1.75 -1.80
C MET A 176 16.04 2.31 -1.77
N GLN A 177 16.93 1.86 -2.68
CA GLN A 177 18.28 2.43 -2.82
C GLN A 177 18.21 3.91 -3.20
N ILE A 178 17.37 4.28 -4.16
CA ILE A 178 17.19 5.67 -4.59
C ILE A 178 16.59 6.54 -3.49
N ILE A 179 15.65 5.99 -2.70
CA ILE A 179 15.10 6.64 -1.52
C ILE A 179 16.21 6.93 -0.52
N ALA A 180 17.07 5.96 -0.21
CA ALA A 180 18.18 6.13 0.71
C ALA A 180 19.24 7.13 0.21
N GLU A 181 19.41 7.27 -1.11
CA GLU A 181 20.30 8.28 -1.71
C GLU A 181 19.69 9.69 -1.69
N GLY A 182 18.35 9.80 -1.81
CA GLY A 182 17.65 11.06 -2.05
C GLY A 182 17.00 11.70 -0.81
N GLU A 183 16.66 10.94 0.20
CA GLU A 183 16.05 11.45 1.42
C GLU A 183 17.10 11.84 2.45
N PRO A 184 16.96 13.02 3.09
CA PRO A 184 17.93 13.48 4.10
C PRO A 184 17.82 12.72 5.42
N ASP A 185 16.65 12.15 5.72
CA ASP A 185 16.34 11.46 6.96
C ASP A 185 16.03 9.98 6.70
N GLN A 186 16.38 9.13 7.66
CA GLN A 186 15.94 7.73 7.63
C GLN A 186 14.46 7.63 7.99
N ARG A 187 13.73 6.79 7.28
CA ARG A 187 12.28 6.61 7.48
C ARG A 187 11.91 5.91 8.78
N GLU A 188 12.82 5.11 9.33
CA GLU A 188 12.62 4.33 10.55
C GLU A 188 11.31 3.53 10.50
N PHE A 189 10.30 3.89 11.32
CA PHE A 189 9.00 3.21 11.35
C PHE A 189 8.09 3.55 10.17
N TYR A 190 8.38 4.63 9.43
CA TYR A 190 7.60 5.00 8.26
C TYR A 190 8.14 4.28 7.03
N ALA A 191 7.55 3.11 6.71
CA ALA A 191 7.86 2.34 5.51
C ALA A 191 9.39 2.22 5.24
N GLY A 192 10.16 2.18 6.31
CA GLY A 192 11.60 2.31 6.25
C GLY A 192 12.39 1.04 6.60
#